data_b9bf8645806c158a6b6098eb1a51a766
#
_entry.id   b9bf8645806c158a6b6098eb1a51a766
#
_cell.length_a   1.000
_cell.length_b   1.000
_cell.length_c   1.000
_cell.angle_alpha   90.00
_cell.angle_beta   90.00
_cell.angle_gamma   90.00
#
_symmetry.space_group_name_H-M   'P 1'
#
loop_
_entity.id
_entity.type
_entity.pdbx_description
1 polymer ?
#
loop_
_entity_poly.entity_id
_entity_poly.type
_entity_poly.pdbx_seq_one_letter_code
_entity_poly.pdbx_strand_id
1 'polypeptide(L)'
;MSDLNAGFGAVLDSLRREDEGWAVTIPKAWSNGRTVFGGMQVALSARAMRGALGVSLGDGNGNVVALPLRSLQTTFVAPVPAGTRVELRAELLRSGRSATHARCDLLHGGTLACTTVAIFGAARPSRIALDIPRPQLQADPEALPDLPYIPGITPEFLQQLQLRWGAGKVPYSGHGEPHSTIFARLRDPDCTAEDALIALADSIPTPGLSMLDKPAPATSMNWMLELIGDPTLLERDEWSMIGTDVRAGADGYLSQTSVLWGSGGHAFSVSHQSVAIFG
;
A
#
# COMPACT_ATOMS: atom_id res chain seq x y z
N MET A 1 -4.42 -6.13 -25.43
CA MET A 1 -5.10 -6.08 -24.11
C MET A 1 -5.13 -4.61 -23.73
N SER A 2 -6.30 -4.05 -23.46
CA SER A 2 -6.42 -2.62 -23.16
C SER A 2 -5.69 -2.30 -21.85
N ASP A 3 -4.94 -1.20 -21.80
CA ASP A 3 -4.20 -0.68 -20.62
C ASP A 3 -5.05 -0.52 -19.34
N LEU A 4 -6.35 -0.67 -19.44
CA LEU A 4 -7.32 -0.46 -18.36
C LEU A 4 -7.54 -1.67 -17.44
N ASN A 5 -7.00 -2.86 -17.76
CA ASN A 5 -7.31 -4.11 -17.06
C ASN A 5 -6.07 -4.91 -16.61
N ALA A 6 -4.96 -4.26 -16.31
CA ALA A 6 -3.83 -4.97 -15.72
C ALA A 6 -4.03 -5.09 -14.21
N GLY A 7 -4.37 -6.28 -13.71
CA GLY A 7 -4.45 -6.59 -12.28
C GLY A 7 -3.15 -6.24 -11.54
N PHE A 8 -3.24 -6.05 -10.21
CA PHE A 8 -2.09 -5.65 -9.40
C PHE A 8 -0.93 -6.64 -9.53
N GLY A 9 -1.22 -7.93 -9.37
CA GLY A 9 -0.23 -9.00 -9.52
C GLY A 9 0.38 -9.04 -10.90
N ALA A 10 -0.43 -8.89 -11.96
CA ALA A 10 0.06 -8.90 -13.34
C ALA A 10 1.09 -7.78 -13.62
N VAL A 11 0.92 -6.60 -13.03
CA VAL A 11 1.92 -5.52 -13.12
C VAL A 11 3.19 -5.90 -12.37
N LEU A 12 3.07 -6.42 -11.14
CA LEU A 12 4.23 -6.87 -10.37
C LEU A 12 5.00 -8.01 -11.06
N ASP A 13 4.29 -8.95 -11.67
CA ASP A 13 4.88 -10.08 -12.39
C ASP A 13 5.51 -9.67 -13.75
N SER A 14 5.16 -8.47 -14.23
CA SER A 14 5.81 -7.88 -15.41
C SER A 14 7.17 -7.23 -15.11
N LEU A 15 7.58 -7.14 -13.84
CA LEU A 15 8.88 -6.67 -13.42
C LEU A 15 9.98 -7.57 -13.99
N ARG A 16 10.92 -7.02 -14.73
CA ARG A 16 12.01 -7.76 -15.39
C ARG A 16 13.35 -7.34 -14.84
N ARG A 17 14.21 -8.33 -14.64
CA ARG A 17 15.63 -8.08 -14.31
C ARG A 17 16.36 -7.58 -15.54
N GLU A 18 17.16 -6.55 -15.36
CA GLU A 18 18.07 -5.98 -16.32
C GLU A 18 19.49 -5.87 -15.73
N ASP A 19 20.46 -5.42 -16.49
CA ASP A 19 21.88 -5.45 -16.10
C ASP A 19 22.15 -4.72 -14.77
N GLU A 20 21.51 -3.57 -14.55
CA GLU A 20 21.72 -2.74 -13.36
C GLU A 20 20.57 -2.78 -12.32
N GLY A 21 19.60 -3.71 -12.45
CA GLY A 21 18.47 -3.78 -11.54
C GLY A 21 17.24 -4.41 -12.15
N TRP A 22 16.10 -3.76 -11.99
CA TRP A 22 14.81 -4.19 -12.55
C TRP A 22 14.13 -3.04 -13.28
N ALA A 23 13.24 -3.36 -14.20
CA ALA A 23 12.42 -2.38 -14.87
C ALA A 23 11.00 -2.89 -15.13
N VAL A 24 10.06 -1.96 -15.17
CA VAL A 24 8.66 -2.23 -15.46
C VAL A 24 7.99 -0.98 -16.05
N THR A 25 6.98 -1.18 -16.89
CA THR A 25 6.08 -0.10 -17.32
C THR A 25 4.80 -0.18 -16.49
N ILE A 26 4.49 0.87 -15.74
CA ILE A 26 3.31 0.91 -14.88
C ILE A 26 2.12 1.46 -15.67
N PRO A 27 1.06 0.66 -15.90
CA PRO A 27 -0.11 1.08 -16.68
C PRO A 27 -0.82 2.31 -16.10
N LYS A 28 -1.49 3.09 -16.93
CA LYS A 28 -2.30 4.25 -16.51
C LYS A 28 -3.44 3.88 -15.56
N ALA A 29 -3.93 2.65 -15.63
CA ALA A 29 -4.93 2.11 -14.71
C ALA A 29 -4.52 2.20 -13.22
N TRP A 30 -3.23 2.32 -12.95
CA TRP A 30 -2.68 2.45 -11.59
C TRP A 30 -2.25 3.90 -11.27
N SER A 31 -2.91 4.89 -11.87
CA SER A 31 -2.65 6.29 -11.54
C SER A 31 -3.49 6.78 -10.35
N ASN A 32 -2.86 7.63 -9.55
CA ASN A 32 -3.48 8.49 -8.54
C ASN A 32 -3.38 9.93 -9.06
N GLY A 33 -4.43 10.40 -9.74
CA GLY A 33 -4.37 11.65 -10.48
C GLY A 33 -3.33 11.61 -11.60
N ARG A 34 -2.30 12.45 -11.54
CA ARG A 34 -1.23 12.54 -12.55
C ARG A 34 -0.06 11.59 -12.29
N THR A 35 -0.02 10.96 -11.14
CA THR A 35 1.11 10.13 -10.68
C THR A 35 0.69 8.68 -10.46
N VAL A 36 1.65 7.80 -10.38
CA VAL A 36 1.43 6.39 -10.02
C VAL A 36 0.98 6.28 -8.56
N PHE A 37 0.05 5.36 -8.30
CA PHE A 37 -0.37 4.94 -6.97
C PHE A 37 0.83 4.53 -6.09
N GLY A 38 0.89 5.04 -4.85
CA GLY A 38 2.02 4.81 -3.94
C GLY A 38 2.21 3.34 -3.61
N GLY A 39 1.12 2.62 -3.30
CA GLY A 39 1.15 1.19 -3.02
C GLY A 39 1.77 0.35 -4.14
N MET A 40 1.57 0.73 -5.42
CA MET A 40 2.23 0.07 -6.57
C MET A 40 3.75 0.29 -6.54
N GLN A 41 4.20 1.53 -6.29
CA GLN A 41 5.63 1.83 -6.22
C GLN A 41 6.33 1.05 -5.10
N VAL A 42 5.67 0.95 -3.93
CA VAL A 42 6.20 0.24 -2.77
C VAL A 42 6.20 -1.27 -2.96
N ALA A 43 5.14 -1.84 -3.55
CA ALA A 43 5.08 -3.27 -3.84
C ALA A 43 6.14 -3.68 -4.89
N LEU A 44 6.34 -2.89 -5.94
CA LEU A 44 7.42 -3.10 -6.91
C LEU A 44 8.81 -3.05 -6.23
N SER A 45 9.00 -2.10 -5.31
CA SER A 45 10.24 -2.00 -4.53
C SER A 45 10.46 -3.23 -3.65
N ALA A 46 9.43 -3.73 -2.98
CA ALA A 46 9.49 -4.96 -2.18
C ALA A 46 9.85 -6.18 -3.05
N ARG A 47 9.23 -6.32 -4.22
CA ARG A 47 9.53 -7.39 -5.19
C ARG A 47 10.97 -7.31 -5.70
N ALA A 48 11.47 -6.12 -6.03
CA ALA A 48 12.86 -5.92 -6.45
C ALA A 48 13.84 -6.28 -5.33
N MET A 49 13.57 -5.90 -4.08
CA MET A 49 14.40 -6.28 -2.93
C MET A 49 14.42 -7.79 -2.70
N ARG A 50 13.27 -8.46 -2.80
CA ARG A 50 13.21 -9.93 -2.72
C ARG A 50 14.02 -10.60 -3.83
N GLY A 51 13.93 -10.09 -5.06
CA GLY A 51 14.74 -10.54 -6.18
C GLY A 51 16.25 -10.36 -5.96
N ALA A 52 16.67 -9.24 -5.36
CA ALA A 52 18.07 -8.98 -5.01
C ALA A 52 18.60 -9.91 -3.92
N LEU A 53 17.74 -10.29 -2.96
CA LEU A 53 18.08 -11.23 -1.90
C LEU A 53 18.13 -12.69 -2.38
N GLY A 54 17.73 -12.99 -3.63
CA GLY A 54 17.60 -14.34 -4.13
C GLY A 54 16.49 -15.14 -3.45
N VAL A 55 15.54 -14.46 -2.81
CA VAL A 55 14.47 -15.07 -2.04
C VAL A 55 13.17 -14.93 -2.83
N SER A 56 12.74 -15.98 -3.52
CA SER A 56 11.38 -16.08 -4.06
C SER A 56 10.37 -16.14 -2.93
N LEU A 57 9.22 -15.50 -3.11
CA LEU A 57 8.03 -15.82 -2.32
C LEU A 57 7.71 -17.29 -2.63
N GLY A 58 7.83 -18.18 -1.65
CA GLY A 58 7.83 -19.62 -1.85
C GLY A 58 6.68 -20.10 -2.74
N ASP A 59 7.04 -20.88 -3.76
CA ASP A 59 6.13 -21.86 -4.31
C ASP A 59 5.91 -22.94 -3.24
N GLY A 60 4.72 -23.40 -3.00
CA GLY A 60 4.35 -24.32 -1.93
C GLY A 60 5.11 -25.66 -1.84
N ASN A 61 6.33 -25.77 -2.38
CA ASN A 61 7.18 -26.98 -2.44
C ASN A 61 8.53 -26.88 -1.69
N GLY A 62 8.64 -25.91 -0.76
CA GLY A 62 9.54 -26.05 0.39
C GLY A 62 11.02 -26.18 0.12
N ASN A 63 11.74 -25.13 -0.28
CA ASN A 63 13.20 -25.15 -0.07
C ASN A 63 13.88 -23.78 0.07
N VAL A 64 13.17 -22.65 0.08
CA VAL A 64 13.73 -21.38 0.52
C VAL A 64 12.67 -20.69 1.36
N VAL A 65 12.84 -20.70 2.67
CA VAL A 65 11.98 -19.95 3.58
C VAL A 65 12.27 -18.47 3.35
N ALA A 66 11.43 -17.84 2.54
CA ALA A 66 11.49 -16.40 2.36
C ALA A 66 11.29 -15.74 3.73
N LEU A 67 12.24 -14.92 4.17
CA LEU A 67 12.09 -14.18 5.42
C LEU A 67 10.84 -13.30 5.31
N PRO A 68 9.88 -13.38 6.27
CA PRO A 68 8.72 -12.51 6.29
C PRO A 68 9.13 -11.03 6.27
N LEU A 69 8.42 -10.23 5.49
CA LEU A 69 8.51 -8.78 5.55
C LEU A 69 7.97 -8.30 6.90
N ARG A 70 8.71 -7.42 7.57
CA ARG A 70 8.31 -6.85 8.88
C ARG A 70 7.97 -5.39 8.79
N SER A 71 8.71 -4.62 7.99
CA SER A 71 8.38 -3.22 7.77
C SER A 71 8.92 -2.71 6.44
N LEU A 72 8.24 -1.68 5.94
CA LEU A 72 8.66 -0.85 4.83
C LEU A 72 8.67 0.61 5.30
N GLN A 73 9.72 1.34 4.96
CA GLN A 73 9.81 2.78 5.16
C GLN A 73 10.08 3.43 3.81
N THR A 74 9.12 4.19 3.32
CA THR A 74 9.18 4.80 1.99
C THR A 74 9.16 6.32 2.09
N THR A 75 10.03 6.98 1.35
CA THR A 75 9.99 8.42 1.10
C THR A 75 9.71 8.64 -0.38
N PHE A 76 8.63 9.36 -0.67
CA PHE A 76 8.26 9.77 -2.03
C PHE A 76 8.96 11.11 -2.32
N VAL A 77 9.91 11.08 -3.26
CA VAL A 77 10.83 12.21 -3.54
C VAL A 77 10.34 13.03 -4.72
N ALA A 78 9.90 12.35 -5.79
CA ALA A 78 9.43 12.99 -7.00
C ALA A 78 8.26 12.23 -7.61
N PRO A 79 7.36 12.92 -8.34
CA PRO A 79 6.22 12.29 -8.98
C PRO A 79 6.65 11.34 -10.11
N VAL A 80 6.03 10.16 -10.16
CA VAL A 80 6.15 9.22 -11.29
C VAL A 80 4.91 9.37 -12.16
N PRO A 81 5.01 9.84 -13.41
CA PRO A 81 3.86 9.89 -14.30
C PRO A 81 3.32 8.48 -14.59
N ALA A 82 2.00 8.33 -14.63
CA ALA A 82 1.39 7.06 -14.98
C ALA A 82 1.58 6.72 -16.47
N GLY A 83 1.67 5.44 -16.78
CA GLY A 83 1.92 4.95 -18.14
C GLY A 83 3.39 5.02 -18.55
N THR A 84 4.31 5.19 -17.60
CA THR A 84 5.75 5.29 -17.89
C THR A 84 6.53 4.08 -17.40
N ARG A 85 7.71 3.89 -18.00
CA ARG A 85 8.69 2.92 -17.53
C ARG A 85 9.45 3.50 -16.33
N VAL A 86 9.65 2.66 -15.32
CA VAL A 86 10.48 2.94 -14.15
C VAL A 86 11.59 1.90 -14.03
N GLU A 87 12.67 2.29 -13.38
CA GLU A 87 13.81 1.45 -13.05
C GLU A 87 13.89 1.30 -11.53
N LEU A 88 14.28 0.12 -11.05
CA LEU A 88 14.41 -0.14 -9.62
C LEU A 88 15.81 -0.71 -9.35
N ARG A 89 16.50 -0.11 -8.40
CA ARG A 89 17.82 -0.53 -7.93
C ARG A 89 17.70 -0.98 -6.48
N ALA A 90 17.78 -2.28 -6.28
CA ALA A 90 17.68 -2.87 -4.96
C ALA A 90 19.05 -3.35 -4.48
N GLU A 91 19.38 -3.06 -3.23
CA GLU A 91 20.62 -3.47 -2.60
C GLU A 91 20.39 -4.06 -1.21
N LEU A 92 21.23 -5.00 -0.85
CA LEU A 92 21.32 -5.56 0.49
C LEU A 92 22.15 -4.61 1.36
N LEU A 93 21.52 -4.00 2.38
CA LEU A 93 22.23 -3.15 3.33
C LEU A 93 22.96 -3.96 4.41
N ARG A 94 22.27 -4.98 4.93
CA ARG A 94 22.81 -5.87 5.96
C ARG A 94 22.02 -7.17 5.99
N SER A 95 22.73 -8.30 6.10
CA SER A 95 22.15 -9.59 6.46
C SER A 95 22.68 -10.03 7.81
N GLY A 96 21.79 -10.22 8.78
CA GLY A 96 22.09 -10.76 10.10
C GLY A 96 21.42 -12.12 10.30
N ARG A 97 21.68 -12.76 11.44
CA ARG A 97 21.12 -14.10 11.74
C ARG A 97 19.59 -14.11 11.81
N SER A 98 18.94 -13.02 12.19
CA SER A 98 17.50 -12.96 12.44
C SER A 98 16.78 -11.85 11.69
N ALA A 99 17.52 -10.93 11.06
CA ALA A 99 16.94 -9.83 10.29
C ALA A 99 17.85 -9.44 9.13
N THR A 100 17.25 -9.10 8.02
CA THR A 100 17.90 -8.61 6.80
C THR A 100 17.29 -7.26 6.44
N HIS A 101 18.15 -6.29 6.15
CA HIS A 101 17.77 -4.94 5.73
C HIS A 101 18.15 -4.77 4.28
N ALA A 102 17.22 -4.29 3.47
CA ALA A 102 17.41 -3.98 2.07
C ALA A 102 16.87 -2.60 1.74
N ARG A 103 17.38 -1.98 0.70
CA ARG A 103 16.91 -0.72 0.14
C ARG A 103 16.56 -0.90 -1.33
N CYS A 104 15.55 -0.20 -1.79
CA CYS A 104 15.23 -0.06 -3.20
C CYS A 104 15.01 1.41 -3.55
N ASP A 105 15.72 1.88 -4.55
CA ASP A 105 15.51 3.18 -5.17
C ASP A 105 14.74 2.97 -6.48
N LEU A 106 13.58 3.59 -6.61
CA LEU A 106 12.79 3.62 -7.82
C LEU A 106 13.09 4.92 -8.56
N LEU A 107 13.47 4.80 -9.83
CA LEU A 107 13.87 5.92 -10.66
C LEU A 107 12.93 6.06 -11.87
N HIS A 108 12.70 7.29 -12.27
CA HIS A 108 12.02 7.65 -13.53
C HIS A 108 12.89 8.58 -14.32
N GLY A 109 13.28 8.19 -15.54
CA GLY A 109 14.19 8.97 -16.38
C GLY A 109 15.53 9.28 -15.71
N GLY A 110 16.07 8.36 -14.91
CA GLY A 110 17.32 8.53 -14.18
C GLY A 110 17.20 9.37 -12.88
N THR A 111 16.02 9.93 -12.58
CA THR A 111 15.76 10.73 -11.37
C THR A 111 15.15 9.85 -10.28
N LEU A 112 15.64 9.98 -9.05
CA LEU A 112 15.07 9.30 -7.89
C LEU A 112 13.62 9.76 -7.66
N ALA A 113 12.68 8.82 -7.71
CA ALA A 113 11.27 9.09 -7.48
C ALA A 113 10.80 8.63 -6.10
N CYS A 114 11.21 7.45 -5.66
CA CYS A 114 11.04 7.06 -4.28
C CYS A 114 12.18 6.16 -3.79
N THR A 115 12.41 6.15 -2.49
CA THR A 115 13.33 5.21 -1.83
C THR A 115 12.56 4.46 -0.76
N THR A 116 12.75 3.14 -0.71
CA THR A 116 12.11 2.25 0.26
C THR A 116 13.16 1.42 0.97
N VAL A 117 13.14 1.42 2.29
CA VAL A 117 13.93 0.50 3.12
C VAL A 117 13.01 -0.57 3.69
N ALA A 118 13.39 -1.83 3.54
CA ALA A 118 12.66 -2.99 4.04
C ALA A 118 13.44 -3.70 5.14
N ILE A 119 12.71 -4.23 6.12
CA ILE A 119 13.22 -5.16 7.12
C ILE A 119 12.51 -6.50 6.93
N PHE A 120 13.28 -7.53 6.63
CA PHE A 120 12.84 -8.92 6.60
C PHE A 120 13.35 -9.63 7.87
N GLY A 121 12.49 -10.40 8.53
CA GLY A 121 12.86 -11.03 9.79
C GLY A 121 12.13 -12.33 10.08
N ALA A 122 12.87 -13.38 10.49
CA ALA A 122 12.29 -14.63 10.91
C ALA A 122 11.43 -14.46 12.19
N ALA A 123 10.40 -15.29 12.32
CA ALA A 123 9.66 -15.42 13.58
C ALA A 123 10.60 -15.93 14.69
N ARG A 124 10.37 -15.43 15.90
CA ARG A 124 11.15 -15.81 17.09
C ARG A 124 10.20 -16.14 18.25
N PRO A 125 10.53 -17.07 19.11
CA PRO A 125 9.78 -17.28 20.35
C PRO A 125 9.69 -15.98 21.14
N SER A 126 8.48 -15.61 21.57
CA SER A 126 8.22 -14.41 22.37
C SER A 126 7.17 -14.71 23.44
N ARG A 127 7.32 -14.06 24.57
CA ARG A 127 6.28 -14.02 25.62
C ARG A 127 5.32 -12.84 25.40
N ILE A 128 5.65 -11.93 24.47
CA ILE A 128 4.79 -10.80 24.11
C ILE A 128 3.88 -11.26 22.99
N ALA A 129 2.58 -11.25 23.25
CA ALA A 129 1.52 -11.46 22.27
C ALA A 129 0.45 -10.39 22.55
N LEU A 130 0.39 -9.40 21.66
CA LEU A 130 -0.58 -8.31 21.72
C LEU A 130 -1.25 -8.23 20.34
N ASP A 131 -2.55 -8.08 20.35
CA ASP A 131 -3.34 -7.87 19.16
C ASP A 131 -4.00 -6.50 19.23
N ILE A 132 -4.37 -5.95 18.06
CA ILE A 132 -5.16 -4.73 17.95
C ILE A 132 -6.59 -5.16 17.63
N PRO A 133 -7.52 -5.08 18.61
CA PRO A 133 -8.88 -5.54 18.37
C PRO A 133 -9.55 -4.75 17.25
N ARG A 134 -10.19 -5.48 16.34
CA ARG A 134 -10.98 -4.87 15.25
C ARG A 134 -12.17 -4.12 15.86
N PRO A 135 -12.35 -2.83 15.50
CA PRO A 135 -13.53 -2.08 15.93
C PRO A 135 -14.81 -2.76 15.45
N GLN A 136 -15.80 -2.80 16.33
CA GLN A 136 -17.12 -3.32 15.98
C GLN A 136 -17.89 -2.23 15.22
N LEU A 137 -18.10 -2.44 13.93
CA LEU A 137 -19.03 -1.64 13.13
C LEU A 137 -20.33 -2.43 12.96
N GLN A 138 -21.46 -1.74 13.10
CA GLN A 138 -22.77 -2.34 12.84
C GLN A 138 -23.06 -2.52 11.35
N ALA A 139 -22.16 -2.08 10.48
CA ALA A 139 -22.30 -2.12 9.04
C ALA A 139 -21.73 -3.42 8.47
N ASP A 140 -22.58 -4.17 7.79
CA ASP A 140 -22.16 -5.26 6.91
C ASP A 140 -21.57 -4.66 5.63
N PRO A 141 -20.30 -4.93 5.27
CA PRO A 141 -19.73 -4.41 4.04
C PRO A 141 -20.54 -4.79 2.79
N GLU A 142 -21.20 -5.95 2.74
CA GLU A 142 -22.00 -6.34 1.58
C GLU A 142 -23.28 -5.50 1.44
N ALA A 143 -23.78 -4.90 2.48
CA ALA A 143 -24.93 -4.01 2.47
C ALA A 143 -24.59 -2.54 2.15
N LEU A 144 -23.31 -2.15 2.17
CA LEU A 144 -22.87 -0.79 1.89
C LEU A 144 -22.71 -0.56 0.39
N PRO A 145 -22.99 0.67 -0.11
CA PRO A 145 -22.74 1.00 -1.52
C PRO A 145 -21.23 1.07 -1.82
N ASP A 146 -20.85 0.64 -3.01
CA ASP A 146 -19.49 0.87 -3.53
C ASP A 146 -19.22 2.38 -3.65
N LEU A 147 -18.00 2.80 -3.33
CA LEU A 147 -17.53 4.15 -3.65
C LEU A 147 -17.51 4.30 -5.17
N PRO A 148 -18.28 5.28 -5.74
CA PRO A 148 -18.37 5.39 -7.18
C PRO A 148 -17.06 5.93 -7.77
N TYR A 149 -16.64 5.37 -8.91
CA TYR A 149 -15.63 5.99 -9.74
C TYR A 149 -16.25 7.15 -10.52
N ILE A 150 -15.70 8.36 -10.36
CA ILE A 150 -16.12 9.57 -11.06
C ILE A 150 -14.94 10.09 -11.88
N PRO A 151 -14.99 10.03 -13.23
CA PRO A 151 -13.90 10.47 -14.08
C PRO A 151 -13.43 11.89 -13.77
N GLY A 152 -12.12 12.09 -13.63
CA GLY A 152 -11.52 13.39 -13.34
C GLY A 152 -11.61 13.86 -11.87
N ILE A 153 -12.30 13.11 -11.00
CA ILE A 153 -12.42 13.39 -9.56
C ILE A 153 -11.76 12.29 -8.74
N THR A 154 -12.18 11.06 -8.96
CA THR A 154 -11.60 9.91 -8.26
C THR A 154 -10.37 9.37 -9.00
N PRO A 155 -9.34 8.90 -8.28
CA PRO A 155 -8.17 8.30 -8.89
C PRO A 155 -8.48 7.07 -9.74
N GLU A 156 -7.75 6.89 -10.85
CA GLU A 156 -7.95 5.75 -11.78
C GLU A 156 -7.75 4.39 -11.10
N PHE A 157 -6.75 4.28 -10.19
CA PHE A 157 -6.46 3.02 -9.48
C PHE A 157 -7.65 2.50 -8.65
N LEU A 158 -8.59 3.36 -8.27
CA LEU A 158 -9.80 2.93 -7.55
C LEU A 158 -10.70 2.02 -8.39
N GLN A 159 -10.56 2.02 -9.72
CA GLN A 159 -11.26 1.05 -10.57
C GLN A 159 -10.73 -0.38 -10.41
N GLN A 160 -9.55 -0.55 -9.82
CA GLN A 160 -8.95 -1.86 -9.52
C GLN A 160 -9.33 -2.39 -8.14
N LEU A 161 -10.06 -1.59 -7.36
CA LEU A 161 -10.50 -1.92 -6.01
C LEU A 161 -12.03 -1.84 -5.89
N GLN A 162 -12.55 -2.48 -4.85
CA GLN A 162 -13.85 -2.17 -4.29
C GLN A 162 -13.63 -1.49 -2.94
N LEU A 163 -14.22 -0.33 -2.76
CA LEU A 163 -14.16 0.43 -1.51
C LEU A 163 -15.59 0.70 -1.03
N ARG A 164 -15.83 0.52 0.26
CA ARG A 164 -17.11 0.81 0.90
C ARG A 164 -16.90 1.58 2.19
N TRP A 165 -17.63 2.67 2.33
CA TRP A 165 -17.48 3.58 3.45
C TRP A 165 -18.20 3.05 4.68
N GLY A 166 -17.46 2.64 5.72
CA GLY A 166 -18.01 2.06 6.94
C GLY A 166 -18.31 3.11 8.02
N ALA A 167 -17.41 4.08 8.21
CA ALA A 167 -17.58 5.15 9.20
C ALA A 167 -16.74 6.38 8.82
N GLY A 168 -17.03 7.52 9.46
CA GLY A 168 -16.44 8.82 9.15
C GLY A 168 -17.13 9.52 7.97
N LYS A 169 -16.58 10.65 7.55
CA LYS A 169 -17.14 11.48 6.46
C LYS A 169 -16.36 11.28 5.17
N VAL A 170 -17.08 11.33 4.05
CA VAL A 170 -16.46 11.26 2.73
C VAL A 170 -15.62 12.50 2.43
N PRO A 171 -14.60 12.42 1.55
CA PRO A 171 -13.82 13.56 1.11
C PRO A 171 -14.67 14.73 0.65
N TYR A 172 -14.23 15.95 0.97
CA TYR A 172 -14.83 17.22 0.54
C TYR A 172 -16.24 17.48 1.05
N SER A 173 -16.59 16.89 2.20
CA SER A 173 -17.89 17.10 2.85
C SER A 173 -17.96 18.31 3.77
N GLY A 174 -16.83 19.00 4.03
CA GLY A 174 -16.75 20.16 4.93
C GLY A 174 -16.94 19.81 6.41
N HIS A 175 -16.68 18.58 6.80
CA HIS A 175 -16.82 18.09 8.17
C HIS A 175 -15.47 17.82 8.81
N GLY A 176 -15.23 18.35 10.00
CA GLY A 176 -13.98 18.21 10.73
C GLY A 176 -13.80 16.85 11.43
N GLU A 177 -14.07 15.74 10.77
CA GLU A 177 -13.88 14.40 11.34
C GLU A 177 -12.50 13.85 10.95
N PRO A 178 -11.55 13.70 11.92
CA PRO A 178 -10.19 13.24 11.64
C PRO A 178 -10.09 11.70 11.55
N HIS A 179 -11.19 11.01 11.34
CA HIS A 179 -11.30 9.55 11.36
C HIS A 179 -12.13 9.02 10.20
N SER A 180 -11.72 7.88 9.64
CA SER A 180 -12.56 7.09 8.73
C SER A 180 -12.31 5.60 8.91
N THR A 181 -13.33 4.80 8.61
CA THR A 181 -13.19 3.35 8.44
C THR A 181 -13.77 2.95 7.10
N ILE A 182 -12.97 2.27 6.31
CA ILE A 182 -13.30 1.87 4.95
C ILE A 182 -13.06 0.37 4.81
N PHE A 183 -14.00 -0.31 4.16
CA PHE A 183 -13.80 -1.68 3.70
C PHE A 183 -13.20 -1.64 2.30
N ALA A 184 -12.17 -2.47 2.08
CA ALA A 184 -11.45 -2.52 0.82
C ALA A 184 -11.15 -3.97 0.42
N ARG A 185 -11.22 -4.25 -0.89
CA ARG A 185 -10.66 -5.47 -1.50
C ARG A 185 -10.21 -5.19 -2.93
N LEU A 186 -9.23 -5.97 -3.41
CA LEU A 186 -8.83 -5.94 -4.81
C LEU A 186 -9.92 -6.61 -5.67
N ARG A 187 -10.20 -6.04 -6.85
CA ARG A 187 -11.11 -6.69 -7.82
C ARG A 187 -10.47 -7.92 -8.46
N ASP A 188 -9.15 -7.88 -8.62
CA ASP A 188 -8.36 -9.01 -9.07
C ASP A 188 -7.42 -9.44 -7.93
N PRO A 189 -7.74 -10.53 -7.22
CA PRO A 189 -6.94 -11.01 -6.09
C PRO A 189 -5.72 -11.85 -6.54
N ASP A 190 -5.44 -11.97 -7.85
CA ASP A 190 -4.33 -12.76 -8.39
C ASP A 190 -2.97 -12.08 -8.14
N CYS A 191 -2.58 -12.03 -6.87
CA CYS A 191 -1.30 -11.56 -6.38
C CYS A 191 -0.95 -12.27 -5.07
N THR A 192 0.26 -12.09 -4.54
CA THR A 192 0.57 -12.68 -3.22
C THR A 192 -0.17 -11.94 -2.11
N ALA A 193 -0.36 -12.60 -0.96
CA ALA A 193 -0.99 -11.97 0.19
C ALA A 193 -0.20 -10.76 0.71
N GLU A 194 1.13 -10.79 0.62
CA GLU A 194 1.99 -9.64 0.95
C GLU A 194 1.76 -8.47 0.00
N ASP A 195 1.65 -8.72 -1.31
CA ASP A 195 1.36 -7.68 -2.31
C ASP A 195 -0.03 -7.07 -2.09
N ALA A 196 -1.04 -7.91 -1.86
CA ALA A 196 -2.40 -7.46 -1.57
C ALA A 196 -2.43 -6.57 -0.32
N LEU A 197 -1.71 -6.95 0.72
CA LEU A 197 -1.63 -6.19 1.97
C LEU A 197 -0.99 -4.81 1.76
N ILE A 198 0.10 -4.73 0.98
CA ILE A 198 0.73 -3.45 0.63
C ILE A 198 -0.24 -2.58 -0.18
N ALA A 199 -0.92 -3.15 -1.19
CA ALA A 199 -1.87 -2.42 -2.00
C ALA A 199 -3.04 -1.87 -1.17
N LEU A 200 -3.65 -2.71 -0.32
CA LEU A 200 -4.80 -2.34 0.49
C LEU A 200 -4.44 -1.30 1.56
N ALA A 201 -3.26 -1.41 2.18
CA ALA A 201 -2.83 -0.49 3.24
C ALA A 201 -2.64 0.97 2.75
N ASP A 202 -2.41 1.20 1.44
CA ASP A 202 -2.29 2.54 0.83
C ASP A 202 -3.54 2.94 0.01
N SER A 203 -4.59 2.10 -0.02
CA SER A 203 -5.71 2.26 -0.97
C SER A 203 -6.71 3.34 -0.61
N ILE A 204 -6.72 3.82 0.63
CA ILE A 204 -7.78 4.68 1.16
C ILE A 204 -7.38 6.16 1.17
N PRO A 205 -8.34 7.07 0.93
CA PRO A 205 -8.09 8.51 1.05
C PRO A 205 -7.85 8.91 2.51
N THR A 206 -7.01 9.92 2.73
CA THR A 206 -6.84 10.50 4.06
C THR A 206 -8.15 11.10 4.59
N PRO A 207 -8.54 10.83 5.87
CA PRO A 207 -9.70 11.48 6.49
C PRO A 207 -9.60 13.01 6.50
N GLY A 208 -8.40 13.57 6.43
CA GLY A 208 -8.20 15.02 6.34
C GLY A 208 -8.90 15.68 5.17
N LEU A 209 -9.15 14.95 4.08
CA LEU A 209 -9.91 15.47 2.94
C LEU A 209 -11.40 15.74 3.28
N SER A 210 -11.96 15.11 4.32
CA SER A 210 -13.33 15.39 4.75
C SER A 210 -13.51 16.78 5.33
N MET A 211 -12.41 17.40 5.80
CA MET A 211 -12.41 18.75 6.38
C MET A 211 -12.52 19.84 5.32
N LEU A 212 -12.24 19.52 4.06
CA LEU A 212 -12.34 20.44 2.94
C LEU A 212 -13.76 20.44 2.37
N ASP A 213 -14.19 21.57 1.81
CA ASP A 213 -15.49 21.77 1.15
C ASP A 213 -15.40 21.65 -0.38
N LYS A 214 -14.19 21.51 -0.92
CA LYS A 214 -13.92 21.34 -2.35
C LYS A 214 -12.65 20.52 -2.60
N PRO A 215 -12.54 19.88 -3.78
CA PRO A 215 -11.39 19.08 -4.13
C PRO A 215 -10.07 19.85 -4.06
N ALA A 216 -9.07 19.22 -3.44
CA ALA A 216 -7.71 19.71 -3.38
C ALA A 216 -6.73 18.54 -3.60
N PRO A 217 -5.58 18.75 -4.26
CA PRO A 217 -4.56 17.74 -4.37
C PRO A 217 -4.03 17.33 -2.99
N ALA A 218 -3.81 16.04 -2.79
CA ALA A 218 -3.14 15.48 -1.63
C ALA A 218 -2.09 14.46 -2.08
N THR A 219 -0.97 14.40 -1.39
CA THR A 219 0.11 13.46 -1.70
C THR A 219 0.80 12.98 -0.44
N SER A 220 1.10 11.70 -0.39
CA SER A 220 1.96 11.12 0.66
C SER A 220 3.40 11.60 0.47
N MET A 221 4.01 12.08 1.54
CA MET A 221 5.42 12.48 1.59
C MET A 221 6.30 11.31 2.00
N ASN A 222 5.84 10.58 3.01
CA ASN A 222 6.44 9.34 3.46
C ASN A 222 5.35 8.36 3.93
N TRP A 223 5.72 7.10 3.97
CA TRP A 223 4.87 6.04 4.47
C TRP A 223 5.71 4.97 5.17
N MET A 224 5.37 4.66 6.40
CA MET A 224 5.88 3.51 7.12
C MET A 224 4.76 2.49 7.26
N LEU A 225 5.02 1.25 6.84
CA LEU A 225 4.12 0.13 6.96
C LEU A 225 4.79 -0.97 7.79
N GLU A 226 4.18 -1.36 8.88
CA GLU A 226 4.62 -2.46 9.75
C GLU A 226 3.66 -3.64 9.59
N LEU A 227 4.18 -4.81 9.22
CA LEU A 227 3.42 -6.04 9.10
C LEU A 227 3.51 -6.78 10.45
N ILE A 228 2.40 -6.78 11.17
CA ILE A 228 2.29 -7.36 12.53
C ILE A 228 1.65 -8.74 12.51
N GLY A 229 0.79 -9.03 11.53
CA GLY A 229 0.18 -10.33 11.30
C GLY A 229 0.95 -11.18 10.29
N ASP A 230 0.58 -12.45 10.16
CA ASP A 230 1.06 -13.33 9.11
C ASP A 230 0.28 -13.05 7.81
N PRO A 231 0.91 -12.49 6.76
CA PRO A 231 0.21 -12.15 5.53
C PRO A 231 -0.46 -13.36 4.86
N THR A 232 0.03 -14.57 5.09
CA THR A 232 -0.55 -15.80 4.48
C THR A 232 -1.96 -16.11 4.98
N LEU A 233 -2.37 -15.52 6.10
CA LEU A 233 -3.72 -15.63 6.65
C LEU A 233 -4.70 -14.59 6.08
N LEU A 234 -4.23 -13.67 5.22
CA LEU A 234 -5.09 -12.69 4.56
C LEU A 234 -5.91 -13.37 3.45
N GLU A 235 -7.22 -13.37 3.59
CA GLU A 235 -8.17 -13.81 2.57
C GLU A 235 -8.32 -12.69 1.54
N ARG A 236 -7.66 -12.83 0.38
CA ARG A 236 -7.48 -11.76 -0.62
C ARG A 236 -8.75 -11.38 -1.38
N ASP A 237 -9.73 -12.25 -1.43
CA ASP A 237 -11.05 -12.10 -2.03
C ASP A 237 -12.10 -11.56 -1.04
N GLU A 238 -11.75 -11.52 0.24
CA GLU A 238 -12.60 -11.02 1.31
C GLU A 238 -12.35 -9.53 1.62
N TRP A 239 -13.29 -8.94 2.37
CA TRP A 239 -13.17 -7.54 2.78
C TRP A 239 -12.14 -7.37 3.89
N SER A 240 -11.14 -6.54 3.62
CA SER A 240 -10.31 -5.96 4.67
C SER A 240 -10.96 -4.68 5.20
N MET A 241 -10.83 -4.42 6.49
CA MET A 241 -11.26 -3.18 7.13
C MET A 241 -10.04 -2.31 7.43
N ILE A 242 -10.07 -1.04 7.06
CA ILE A 242 -8.99 -0.10 7.28
C ILE A 242 -9.53 1.09 8.07
N GLY A 243 -9.04 1.24 9.30
CA GLY A 243 -9.33 2.39 10.16
C GLY A 243 -8.17 3.38 10.10
N THR A 244 -8.46 4.66 9.84
CA THR A 244 -7.45 5.71 9.75
C THR A 244 -7.82 6.89 10.64
N ASP A 245 -6.83 7.34 11.41
CA ASP A 245 -6.93 8.53 12.26
C ASP A 245 -5.89 9.57 11.84
N VAL A 246 -6.31 10.78 11.57
CA VAL A 246 -5.41 11.95 11.50
C VAL A 246 -5.06 12.36 12.93
N ARG A 247 -3.79 12.32 13.25
CA ARG A 247 -3.26 12.59 14.61
C ARG A 247 -2.98 14.06 14.83
N ALA A 248 -2.53 14.74 13.78
CA ALA A 248 -2.23 16.17 13.80
C ALA A 248 -2.26 16.72 12.36
N GLY A 249 -2.48 18.02 12.24
CA GLY A 249 -2.38 18.71 10.95
C GLY A 249 -2.24 20.19 11.13
N ALA A 250 -1.31 20.81 10.40
CA ALA A 250 -1.10 22.24 10.29
C ALA A 250 -0.31 22.57 9.03
N ASP A 251 -0.41 23.78 8.55
CA ASP A 251 0.40 24.33 7.45
C ASP A 251 0.35 23.48 6.16
N GLY A 252 -0.79 22.81 5.90
CA GLY A 252 -0.96 21.94 4.74
C GLY A 252 -0.36 20.54 4.90
N TYR A 253 0.08 20.14 6.09
CA TYR A 253 0.62 18.80 6.38
C TYR A 253 -0.23 18.08 7.41
N LEU A 254 -0.43 16.78 7.19
CA LEU A 254 -1.11 15.88 8.12
C LEU A 254 -0.18 14.74 8.53
N SER A 255 -0.34 14.29 9.77
CA SER A 255 0.20 13.03 10.27
C SER A 255 -0.96 12.09 10.57
N GLN A 256 -0.95 10.90 10.00
CA GLN A 256 -2.02 9.92 10.19
C GLN A 256 -1.48 8.53 10.51
N THR A 257 -2.32 7.75 11.17
CA THR A 257 -2.08 6.33 11.49
C THR A 257 -3.22 5.50 10.95
N SER A 258 -2.91 4.36 10.34
CA SER A 258 -3.93 3.41 9.89
C SER A 258 -3.64 2.02 10.43
N VAL A 259 -4.71 1.25 10.65
CA VAL A 259 -4.64 -0.19 10.95
C VAL A 259 -5.49 -0.92 9.91
N LEU A 260 -4.98 -2.04 9.42
CA LEU A 260 -5.68 -2.92 8.51
C LEU A 260 -5.99 -4.25 9.22
N TRP A 261 -7.27 -4.63 9.22
CA TRP A 261 -7.76 -5.92 9.70
C TRP A 261 -8.34 -6.73 8.54
N GLY A 262 -8.10 -8.03 8.55
CA GLY A 262 -8.75 -8.97 7.64
C GLY A 262 -10.19 -9.30 8.03
N SER A 263 -10.86 -10.11 7.23
CA SER A 263 -12.23 -10.61 7.43
C SER A 263 -12.39 -11.32 8.79
N GLY A 264 -11.41 -12.14 9.18
CA GLY A 264 -11.36 -12.85 10.45
C GLY A 264 -11.11 -11.98 11.69
N GLY A 265 -10.94 -10.66 11.54
CA GLY A 265 -10.77 -9.72 12.65
C GLY A 265 -9.33 -9.54 13.14
N HIS A 266 -8.36 -10.28 12.61
CA HIS A 266 -6.95 -10.13 12.94
C HIS A 266 -6.36 -8.87 12.30
N ALA A 267 -5.55 -8.13 13.07
CA ALA A 267 -4.80 -7.01 12.54
C ALA A 267 -3.56 -7.50 11.77
N PHE A 268 -3.39 -7.05 10.53
CA PHE A 268 -2.27 -7.43 9.67
C PHE A 268 -1.19 -6.36 9.59
N SER A 269 -1.58 -5.09 9.64
CA SER A 269 -0.61 -4.01 9.56
C SER A 269 -1.01 -2.78 10.35
N VAL A 270 0.03 -2.05 10.76
CA VAL A 270 -0.06 -0.66 11.23
C VAL A 270 0.75 0.19 10.27
N SER A 271 0.24 1.37 9.92
CA SER A 271 0.98 2.29 9.09
C SER A 271 0.93 3.73 9.58
N HIS A 272 1.95 4.50 9.24
CA HIS A 272 2.05 5.93 9.49
C HIS A 272 2.35 6.66 8.19
N GLN A 273 1.65 7.76 7.94
CA GLN A 273 1.89 8.61 6.77
C GLN A 273 1.96 10.07 7.16
N SER A 274 2.86 10.79 6.52
CA SER A 274 2.78 12.25 6.40
C SER A 274 2.21 12.58 5.03
N VAL A 275 1.14 13.38 5.02
CA VAL A 275 0.40 13.76 3.81
C VAL A 275 0.45 15.27 3.66
N ALA A 276 0.81 15.76 2.48
CA ALA A 276 0.66 17.17 2.12
C ALA A 276 -0.68 17.38 1.40
N ILE A 277 -1.41 18.42 1.79
CA ILE A 277 -2.68 18.84 1.18
C ILE A 277 -2.51 20.27 0.66
N PHE A 278 -2.91 20.49 -0.58
CA PHE A 278 -2.75 21.75 -1.32
C PHE A 278 -4.12 22.45 -1.48
N GLY A 279 -4.76 22.75 -0.38
CA GLY A 279 -6.11 23.33 -0.36
C GLY A 279 -6.27 24.51 0.57
#